data_15da1e1e80cb0cdc9a48d15401390f68
#
_entry.id   15da1e1e80cb0cdc9a48d15401390f68
#
_cell.length_a   1.000
_cell.length_b   1.000
_cell.length_c   1.000
_cell.angle_alpha   90.00
_cell.angle_beta   90.00
_cell.angle_gamma   90.00
#
_symmetry.space_group_name_H-M   'P 1'
#
loop_
_entity.id
_entity.type
_entity.pdbx_description
1 polymer ?
#
loop_
_entity_poly.entity_id
_entity_poly.type
_entity_poly.pdbx_seq_one_letter_code
_entity_poly.pdbx_strand_id
1 'polypeptide(L)'
;MVRFEYEGQEIYDVIDKVGISPLPPYIKRESEAKDKVRYQTVFAEKRGAVAAPTAGLHFTENLINRIHEKGAKTAHTTLHIGLGTFRPVQVEDLNRHQMDSEYFEVDPKTAIAINETKKKRRKVIAVGTSSVRSLETVAVSGFQVSPKRGWTDKFIYPPYDFKMVDGLITNFHQPKSTLLMMVSAFADPDLIKKAYREAKKNNYRFLSYGDAMLII
;
A
#
# COMPACT_ATOMS: atom_id res chain seq x y z
N MET A 1 16.34 18.75 -5.32
CA MET A 1 17.08 17.54 -5.79
C MET A 1 18.39 17.52 -5.04
N VAL A 2 18.75 16.40 -4.42
CA VAL A 2 20.04 16.22 -3.75
C VAL A 2 20.88 15.32 -4.63
N ARG A 3 22.12 15.72 -4.90
CA ARG A 3 23.10 14.92 -5.65
C ARG A 3 24.16 14.43 -4.66
N PHE A 4 24.43 13.13 -4.68
CA PHE A 4 25.51 12.54 -3.91
C PHE A 4 26.73 12.36 -4.80
N GLU A 5 27.92 12.52 -4.23
CA GLU A 5 29.19 12.27 -4.94
C GLU A 5 29.59 10.78 -4.93
N TYR A 6 28.76 9.94 -4.29
CA TYR A 6 28.94 8.48 -4.22
C TYR A 6 28.05 7.80 -5.25
N GLU A 7 28.52 6.70 -5.80
CA GLU A 7 27.80 5.89 -6.77
C GLU A 7 27.62 4.43 -6.27
N GLY A 8 26.59 3.77 -6.81
CA GLY A 8 26.36 2.33 -6.57
C GLY A 8 26.10 1.97 -5.11
N GLN A 9 26.74 0.90 -4.64
CA GLN A 9 26.53 0.33 -3.31
C GLN A 9 27.03 1.26 -2.18
N GLU A 10 28.06 2.05 -2.42
CA GLU A 10 28.65 2.95 -1.41
C GLU A 10 27.61 3.94 -0.84
N ILE A 11 26.69 4.46 -1.67
CA ILE A 11 25.66 5.38 -1.18
C ILE A 11 24.71 4.68 -0.21
N TYR A 12 24.36 3.43 -0.46
CA TYR A 12 23.49 2.66 0.44
C TYR A 12 24.18 2.36 1.76
N ASP A 13 25.49 2.10 1.74
CA ASP A 13 26.27 1.86 2.95
C ASP A 13 26.34 3.12 3.82
N VAL A 14 26.47 4.30 3.19
CA VAL A 14 26.41 5.58 3.90
C VAL A 14 25.02 5.81 4.49
N ILE A 15 23.97 5.60 3.71
CA ILE A 15 22.58 5.75 4.18
C ILE A 15 22.29 4.79 5.33
N ASP A 16 22.77 3.56 5.27
CA ASP A 16 22.56 2.57 6.35
C ASP A 16 23.29 2.95 7.66
N LYS A 17 24.43 3.63 7.56
CA LYS A 17 25.20 4.11 8.72
C LYS A 17 24.60 5.33 9.41
N VAL A 18 24.13 6.31 8.62
CA VAL A 18 23.66 7.59 9.15
C VAL A 18 22.12 7.75 9.13
N GLY A 19 21.45 6.90 8.36
CA GLY A 19 20.00 6.99 8.17
C GLY A 19 19.21 6.45 9.37
N ILE A 20 18.08 7.09 9.62
CA ILE A 20 17.07 6.64 10.57
C ILE A 20 15.80 6.24 9.81
N SER A 21 14.98 5.34 10.40
CA SER A 21 13.69 4.98 9.81
C SER A 21 12.78 6.20 9.76
N PRO A 22 12.30 6.61 8.58
CA PRO A 22 11.42 7.78 8.43
C PRO A 22 10.01 7.42 8.92
N LEU A 23 9.77 7.53 10.22
CA LEU A 23 8.44 7.29 10.78
C LEU A 23 7.44 8.33 10.28
N PRO A 24 6.16 7.95 10.08
CA PRO A 24 5.11 8.89 9.70
C PRO A 24 5.00 10.08 10.66
N PRO A 25 4.66 11.30 10.19
CA PRO A 25 4.65 12.52 11.00
C PRO A 25 3.72 12.51 12.22
N TYR A 26 2.73 11.62 12.25
CA TYR A 26 1.83 11.46 13.40
C TYR A 26 2.41 10.61 14.53
N ILE A 27 3.53 9.92 14.29
CA ILE A 27 4.29 9.24 15.34
C ILE A 27 5.24 10.28 15.96
N LYS A 28 4.85 10.85 17.10
CA LYS A 28 5.53 11.99 17.73
C LYS A 28 6.73 11.59 18.60
N ARG A 29 7.33 10.44 18.37
CA ARG A 29 8.58 10.03 19.01
C ARG A 29 9.70 9.93 18.00
N GLU A 30 10.92 10.02 18.44
CA GLU A 30 12.08 9.73 17.59
C GLU A 30 12.10 8.26 17.14
N SER A 31 12.75 8.02 16.02
CA SER A 31 12.95 6.67 15.53
C SER A 31 13.98 5.94 16.41
N GLU A 32 13.65 4.73 16.81
CA GLU A 32 14.50 3.84 17.57
C GLU A 32 15.12 2.78 16.67
N ALA A 33 16.24 2.15 17.09
CA ALA A 33 16.91 1.12 16.32
C ALA A 33 15.97 -0.04 15.93
N LYS A 34 15.01 -0.38 16.80
CA LYS A 34 14.00 -1.42 16.52
C LYS A 34 13.04 -1.06 15.38
N ASP A 35 12.87 0.24 15.05
CA ASP A 35 11.98 0.65 13.97
C ASP A 35 12.56 0.26 12.59
N LYS A 36 13.87 0.14 12.44
CA LYS A 36 14.47 -0.39 11.20
C LYS A 36 13.92 -1.77 10.82
N VAL A 37 13.60 -2.58 11.83
CA VAL A 37 13.02 -3.92 11.62
C VAL A 37 11.50 -3.88 11.68
N ARG A 38 10.93 -3.21 12.69
CA ARG A 38 9.48 -3.22 12.93
C ARG A 38 8.66 -2.41 11.92
N TYR A 39 9.27 -1.36 11.33
CA TYR A 39 8.65 -0.55 10.27
C TYR A 39 9.00 -1.10 8.89
N GLN A 40 9.09 -2.42 8.75
CA GLN A 40 9.33 -3.12 7.50
C GLN A 40 8.57 -4.44 7.47
N THR A 41 8.11 -4.83 6.28
CA THR A 41 7.40 -6.10 6.08
C THR A 41 8.38 -7.27 5.97
N VAL A 42 7.93 -8.48 6.33
CA VAL A 42 8.74 -9.71 6.20
C VAL A 42 9.06 -10.07 4.74
N PHE A 43 8.38 -9.45 3.80
CA PHE A 43 8.57 -9.66 2.35
C PHE A 43 9.18 -8.43 1.64
N ALA A 44 9.77 -7.49 2.38
CA ALA A 44 10.46 -6.35 1.79
C ALA A 44 11.73 -6.80 1.07
N GLU A 45 11.90 -6.42 -0.20
CA GLU A 45 12.98 -6.90 -1.05
C GLU A 45 13.72 -5.76 -1.76
N LYS A 46 12.98 -4.79 -2.31
CA LYS A 46 13.53 -3.69 -3.11
C LYS A 46 13.62 -2.41 -2.30
N ARG A 47 14.82 -1.83 -2.18
CA ARG A 47 15.06 -0.54 -1.55
C ARG A 47 14.51 0.60 -2.41
N GLY A 48 14.07 1.71 -1.80
CA GLY A 48 13.65 2.91 -2.52
C GLY A 48 12.40 3.61 -1.95
N ALA A 49 11.66 2.98 -1.05
CA ALA A 49 10.50 3.58 -0.41
C ALA A 49 10.89 4.38 0.86
N VAL A 50 10.19 5.48 1.10
CA VAL A 50 10.27 6.23 2.36
C VAL A 50 9.33 5.62 3.40
N ALA A 51 8.13 5.19 2.99
CA ALA A 51 7.15 4.58 3.88
C ALA A 51 6.99 3.08 3.60
N ALA A 52 6.86 2.28 4.66
CA ALA A 52 6.51 0.87 4.54
C ALA A 52 5.03 0.69 4.13
N PRO A 53 4.68 -0.38 3.40
CA PRO A 53 3.29 -0.76 3.14
C PRO A 53 2.67 -1.34 4.42
N THR A 54 2.18 -0.49 5.31
CA THR A 54 1.90 -0.80 6.72
C THR A 54 0.83 -1.86 6.95
N ALA A 55 -0.11 -2.06 6.03
CA ALA A 55 -1.01 -3.21 6.07
C ALA A 55 -0.26 -4.55 5.98
N GLY A 56 0.90 -4.57 5.33
CA GLY A 56 1.78 -5.73 5.26
C GLY A 56 2.48 -6.08 6.58
N LEU A 57 2.57 -5.15 7.53
CA LEU A 57 3.15 -5.40 8.85
C LEU A 57 2.34 -6.40 9.69
N HIS A 58 1.08 -6.62 9.35
CA HIS A 58 0.22 -7.64 9.97
C HIS A 58 0.56 -9.06 9.53
N PHE A 59 1.38 -9.22 8.48
CA PHE A 59 1.74 -10.51 7.93
C PHE A 59 3.07 -10.98 8.48
N THR A 60 3.06 -12.14 9.10
CA THR A 60 4.25 -12.89 9.50
C THR A 60 4.49 -14.02 8.51
N GLU A 61 5.70 -14.57 8.46
CA GLU A 61 6.01 -15.76 7.65
C GLU A 61 5.07 -16.93 8.00
N ASN A 62 4.78 -17.13 9.29
CA ASN A 62 3.84 -18.17 9.73
C ASN A 62 2.42 -17.93 9.15
N LEU A 63 1.91 -16.69 9.20
CA LEU A 63 0.61 -16.37 8.63
C LEU A 63 0.58 -16.63 7.12
N ILE A 64 1.64 -16.24 6.40
CA ILE A 64 1.77 -16.48 4.95
C ILE A 64 1.76 -17.98 4.66
N ASN A 65 2.51 -18.78 5.42
CA ASN A 65 2.52 -20.24 5.28
C ASN A 65 1.13 -20.84 5.50
N ARG A 66 0.43 -20.42 6.55
CA ARG A 66 -0.95 -20.87 6.83
C ARG A 66 -1.93 -20.48 5.71
N ILE A 67 -1.74 -19.33 5.07
CA ILE A 67 -2.52 -18.91 3.91
C ILE A 67 -2.26 -19.86 2.72
N HIS A 68 -1.00 -20.24 2.49
CA HIS A 68 -0.63 -21.20 1.45
C HIS A 68 -1.21 -22.60 1.73
N GLU A 69 -1.17 -23.07 2.98
CA GLU A 69 -1.78 -24.33 3.39
C GLU A 69 -3.30 -24.38 3.13
N LYS A 70 -3.97 -23.21 3.17
CA LYS A 70 -5.39 -23.08 2.78
C LYS A 70 -5.60 -22.99 1.28
N GLY A 71 -4.54 -23.14 0.48
CA GLY A 71 -4.61 -23.14 -0.99
C GLY A 71 -4.68 -21.75 -1.65
N ALA A 72 -4.53 -20.67 -0.88
CA ALA A 72 -4.38 -19.34 -1.46
C ALA A 72 -2.92 -19.12 -1.93
N LYS A 73 -2.75 -18.32 -2.97
CA LYS A 73 -1.44 -17.95 -3.50
C LYS A 73 -1.12 -16.50 -3.13
N THR A 74 0.15 -16.20 -2.89
CA THR A 74 0.65 -14.83 -2.75
C THR A 74 1.40 -14.41 -4.00
N ALA A 75 1.28 -13.13 -4.35
CA ALA A 75 2.03 -12.47 -5.41
C ALA A 75 2.46 -11.09 -4.90
N HIS A 76 3.49 -10.51 -5.48
CA HIS A 76 4.11 -9.30 -4.98
C HIS A 76 4.10 -8.19 -6.01
N THR A 77 3.88 -6.97 -5.56
CA THR A 77 4.07 -5.75 -6.33
C THR A 77 5.08 -4.87 -5.63
N THR A 78 5.86 -4.08 -6.36
CA THR A 78 6.71 -3.04 -5.79
C THR A 78 6.03 -1.69 -5.96
N LEU A 79 5.98 -0.90 -4.90
CA LEU A 79 5.65 0.52 -4.96
C LEU A 79 6.61 1.27 -4.03
N HIS A 80 7.38 2.20 -4.56
CA HIS A 80 8.25 3.08 -3.75
C HIS A 80 7.42 4.24 -3.22
N ILE A 81 6.84 4.03 -2.04
CA ILE A 81 5.94 4.98 -1.40
C ILE A 81 6.74 6.19 -0.92
N GLY A 82 6.36 7.38 -1.41
CA GLY A 82 6.98 8.66 -1.07
C GLY A 82 6.33 9.35 0.13
N LEU A 83 6.87 10.51 0.50
CA LEU A 83 6.34 11.36 1.58
C LEU A 83 4.95 11.92 1.29
N GLY A 84 4.58 12.06 0.01
CA GLY A 84 3.28 12.58 -0.42
C GLY A 84 2.09 11.78 0.10
N THR A 85 2.27 10.48 0.37
CA THR A 85 1.23 9.63 0.95
C THR A 85 0.70 10.14 2.30
N PHE A 86 1.51 10.91 3.05
CA PHE A 86 1.11 11.48 4.34
C PHE A 86 0.51 12.87 4.24
N ARG A 87 0.48 13.48 3.05
CA ARG A 87 -0.10 14.82 2.85
C ARG A 87 -1.63 14.71 2.83
N PRO A 88 -2.34 15.58 3.59
CA PRO A 88 -3.79 15.63 3.49
C PRO A 88 -4.21 16.23 2.16
N VAL A 89 -5.36 15.81 1.67
CA VAL A 89 -6.04 16.45 0.55
C VAL A 89 -6.51 17.84 0.99
N GLN A 90 -6.06 18.88 0.30
CA GLN A 90 -6.31 20.30 0.63
C GLN A 90 -7.30 20.97 -0.32
N VAL A 91 -7.77 20.26 -1.36
CA VAL A 91 -8.67 20.78 -2.35
C VAL A 91 -10.11 20.36 -2.05
N GLU A 92 -11.08 21.22 -2.36
CA GLU A 92 -12.50 20.89 -2.27
C GLU A 92 -12.94 20.02 -3.46
N ASP A 93 -12.47 20.37 -4.66
CA ASP A 93 -12.69 19.57 -5.87
C ASP A 93 -11.57 18.54 -6.01
N LEU A 94 -11.90 17.27 -5.80
CA LEU A 94 -10.95 16.16 -5.85
C LEU A 94 -10.27 16.00 -7.22
N ASN A 95 -10.90 16.47 -8.30
CA ASN A 95 -10.27 16.44 -9.64
C ASN A 95 -9.04 17.36 -9.74
N ARG A 96 -8.91 18.32 -8.84
CA ARG A 96 -7.76 19.24 -8.78
C ARG A 96 -6.62 18.72 -7.89
N HIS A 97 -6.83 17.61 -7.19
CA HIS A 97 -5.77 17.02 -6.37
C HIS A 97 -4.71 16.36 -7.24
N GLN A 98 -3.46 16.75 -7.05
CA GLN A 98 -2.33 16.15 -7.72
C GLN A 98 -1.65 15.15 -6.78
N MET A 99 -1.64 13.88 -7.18
CA MET A 99 -0.88 12.84 -6.51
C MET A 99 0.60 12.96 -6.85
N ASP A 100 1.46 12.77 -5.86
CA ASP A 100 2.87 12.56 -6.13
C ASP A 100 3.05 11.26 -6.92
N SER A 101 3.93 11.34 -7.93
CA SER A 101 4.26 10.18 -8.75
C SER A 101 5.18 9.24 -7.98
N GLU A 102 4.85 7.95 -7.94
CA GLU A 102 5.58 6.90 -7.24
C GLU A 102 5.97 5.78 -8.21
N TYR A 103 7.22 5.31 -8.08
CA TYR A 103 7.69 4.19 -8.90
C TYR A 103 7.01 2.90 -8.49
N PHE A 104 6.52 2.15 -9.47
CA PHE A 104 5.92 0.85 -9.25
C PHE A 104 6.45 -0.21 -10.22
N GLU A 105 6.27 -1.47 -9.82
CA GLU A 105 6.54 -2.62 -10.67
C GLU A 105 5.56 -3.76 -10.38
N VAL A 106 4.99 -4.31 -11.45
CA VAL A 106 4.26 -5.57 -11.49
C VAL A 106 5.01 -6.49 -12.45
N ASP A 107 5.64 -7.51 -11.92
CA ASP A 107 6.45 -8.45 -12.69
C ASP A 107 5.59 -9.45 -13.52
N PRO A 108 6.18 -10.17 -14.50
CA PRO A 108 5.45 -11.15 -15.30
C PRO A 108 4.82 -12.27 -14.47
N LYS A 109 5.50 -12.75 -13.43
CA LYS A 109 5.01 -13.83 -12.56
C LYS A 109 3.74 -13.41 -11.82
N THR A 110 3.75 -12.21 -11.25
CA THR A 110 2.60 -11.60 -10.59
C THR A 110 1.44 -11.39 -11.57
N ALA A 111 1.71 -10.84 -12.77
CA ALA A 111 0.68 -10.62 -13.77
C ALA A 111 0.01 -11.93 -14.21
N ILE A 112 0.79 -12.98 -14.45
CA ILE A 112 0.26 -14.32 -14.79
C ILE A 112 -0.62 -14.85 -13.66
N ALA A 113 -0.16 -14.80 -12.41
CA ALA A 113 -0.90 -15.31 -11.25
C ALA A 113 -2.25 -14.62 -11.09
N ILE A 114 -2.30 -13.29 -11.26
CA ILE A 114 -3.54 -12.50 -11.19
C ILE A 114 -4.48 -12.85 -12.34
N ASN A 115 -3.97 -12.90 -13.57
CA ASN A 115 -4.77 -13.20 -14.74
C ASN A 115 -5.38 -14.62 -14.68
N GLU A 116 -4.61 -15.62 -14.20
CA GLU A 116 -5.13 -16.96 -13.96
C GLU A 116 -6.22 -16.97 -12.88
N THR A 117 -6.05 -16.17 -11.82
CA THR A 117 -7.01 -16.04 -10.73
C THR A 117 -8.34 -15.48 -11.26
N LYS A 118 -8.28 -14.38 -12.03
CA LYS A 118 -9.46 -13.76 -12.66
C LYS A 118 -10.13 -14.71 -13.67
N LYS A 119 -9.36 -15.39 -14.53
CA LYS A 119 -9.88 -16.39 -15.48
C LYS A 119 -10.66 -17.50 -14.76
N LYS A 120 -10.23 -17.89 -13.58
CA LYS A 120 -10.92 -18.89 -12.74
C LYS A 120 -12.06 -18.29 -11.90
N ARG A 121 -12.42 -17.03 -12.11
CA ARG A 121 -13.44 -16.30 -11.34
C ARG A 121 -13.18 -16.33 -9.82
N ARG A 122 -11.91 -16.34 -9.42
CA ARG A 122 -11.49 -16.26 -8.02
C ARG A 122 -11.13 -14.83 -7.64
N LYS A 123 -11.12 -14.55 -6.35
CA LYS A 123 -10.86 -13.21 -5.81
C LYS A 123 -9.37 -12.88 -5.75
N VAL A 124 -9.05 -11.65 -6.09
CA VAL A 124 -7.76 -11.00 -5.87
C VAL A 124 -7.89 -10.07 -4.67
N ILE A 125 -7.23 -10.40 -3.57
CA ILE A 125 -7.24 -9.61 -2.33
C ILE A 125 -5.94 -8.82 -2.25
N ALA A 126 -6.03 -7.50 -2.29
CA ALA A 126 -4.88 -6.63 -2.13
C ALA A 126 -4.54 -6.44 -0.65
N VAL A 127 -3.26 -6.46 -0.33
CA VAL A 127 -2.74 -6.07 0.99
C VAL A 127 -2.08 -4.72 0.86
N GLY A 128 -2.71 -3.69 1.43
CA GLY A 128 -2.33 -2.29 1.34
C GLY A 128 -2.87 -1.56 0.12
N THR A 129 -3.11 -0.28 0.30
CA THR A 129 -3.53 0.65 -0.76
C THR A 129 -2.48 0.80 -1.87
N SER A 130 -1.19 0.57 -1.55
CA SER A 130 -0.08 0.51 -2.49
C SER A 130 -0.27 -0.60 -3.54
N SER A 131 -0.68 -1.81 -3.12
CA SER A 131 -0.98 -2.92 -4.02
C SER A 131 -2.16 -2.59 -4.93
N VAL A 132 -3.22 -1.97 -4.39
CA VAL A 132 -4.36 -1.50 -5.19
C VAL A 132 -3.91 -0.53 -6.26
N ARG A 133 -3.13 0.50 -5.91
CA ARG A 133 -2.65 1.49 -6.90
C ARG A 133 -1.82 0.84 -8.00
N SER A 134 -0.92 -0.06 -7.65
CA SER A 134 -0.09 -0.77 -8.62
C SER A 134 -0.95 -1.61 -9.59
N LEU A 135 -1.89 -2.40 -9.07
CA LEU A 135 -2.74 -3.27 -9.89
C LEU A 135 -3.72 -2.50 -10.76
N GLU A 136 -4.37 -1.48 -10.22
CA GLU A 136 -5.30 -0.63 -10.98
C GLU A 136 -4.59 0.27 -12.01
N THR A 137 -3.27 0.51 -11.85
CA THR A 137 -2.46 1.22 -12.86
C THR A 137 -2.16 0.35 -14.07
N VAL A 138 -1.96 -0.96 -13.88
CA VAL A 138 -1.64 -1.90 -14.97
C VAL A 138 -2.84 -2.65 -15.52
N ALA A 139 -4.03 -2.37 -14.99
CA ALA A 139 -5.27 -2.95 -15.48
C ALA A 139 -5.51 -2.55 -16.95
N VAL A 140 -5.74 -3.53 -17.79
CA VAL A 140 -6.12 -3.37 -19.20
C VAL A 140 -7.53 -3.90 -19.45
N SER A 141 -8.05 -3.69 -20.66
CA SER A 141 -9.36 -4.20 -21.04
C SER A 141 -9.48 -5.70 -20.79
N GLY A 142 -10.70 -6.16 -20.43
CA GLY A 142 -10.98 -7.59 -20.20
C GLY A 142 -10.54 -8.10 -18.82
N PHE A 143 -10.39 -7.23 -17.83
CA PHE A 143 -10.00 -7.60 -16.45
C PHE A 143 -8.67 -8.37 -16.39
N GLN A 144 -7.68 -7.89 -17.13
CA GLN A 144 -6.33 -8.43 -17.16
C GLN A 144 -5.33 -7.37 -16.69
N VAL A 145 -4.17 -7.83 -16.24
CA VAL A 145 -3.00 -7.00 -15.96
C VAL A 145 -1.87 -7.37 -16.91
N SER A 146 -1.12 -6.35 -17.33
CA SER A 146 0.13 -6.54 -18.06
C SER A 146 1.31 -6.27 -17.16
N PRO A 147 2.41 -7.05 -17.28
CA PRO A 147 3.64 -6.73 -16.56
C PRO A 147 4.11 -5.33 -16.96
N LYS A 148 4.39 -4.50 -15.96
CA LYS A 148 4.83 -3.12 -16.21
C LYS A 148 5.62 -2.59 -15.02
N ARG A 149 6.61 -1.76 -15.33
CA ARG A 149 7.32 -0.89 -14.38
C ARG A 149 7.28 0.54 -14.87
N GLY A 150 7.25 1.48 -13.96
CA GLY A 150 7.17 2.91 -14.31
C GLY A 150 6.72 3.75 -13.13
N TRP A 151 6.10 4.86 -13.43
CA TRP A 151 5.62 5.81 -12.44
C TRP A 151 4.09 5.87 -12.48
N THR A 152 3.47 6.04 -11.31
CA THR A 152 2.01 6.18 -11.17
C THR A 152 1.67 7.32 -10.23
N ASP A 153 0.81 8.20 -10.70
CA ASP A 153 0.13 9.25 -9.95
C ASP A 153 -1.37 8.94 -9.77
N LYS A 154 -1.72 7.66 -9.95
CA LYS A 154 -3.12 7.23 -9.89
C LYS A 154 -3.76 7.62 -8.55
N PHE A 155 -4.75 8.49 -8.61
CA PHE A 155 -5.62 8.87 -7.51
C PHE A 155 -6.96 8.13 -7.64
N ILE A 156 -7.33 7.39 -6.60
CA ILE A 156 -8.56 6.62 -6.54
C ILE A 156 -9.45 7.21 -5.44
N TYR A 157 -10.65 7.64 -5.83
CA TYR A 157 -11.68 8.21 -4.96
C TYR A 157 -13.09 7.92 -5.52
N PRO A 158 -14.16 8.01 -4.74
CA PRO A 158 -15.51 7.72 -5.23
C PRO A 158 -16.00 8.73 -6.28
N PRO A 159 -16.73 8.26 -7.33
CA PRO A 159 -16.97 6.86 -7.66
C PRO A 159 -15.77 6.26 -8.43
N TYR A 160 -15.41 5.02 -8.14
CA TYR A 160 -14.36 4.31 -8.88
C TYR A 160 -14.75 2.85 -9.10
N ASP A 161 -14.58 2.35 -10.31
CA ASP A 161 -14.84 0.97 -10.69
C ASP A 161 -13.53 0.16 -10.65
N PHE A 162 -13.36 -0.66 -9.61
CA PHE A 162 -12.17 -1.49 -9.45
C PHE A 162 -12.19 -2.66 -10.43
N LYS A 163 -11.14 -2.79 -11.21
CA LYS A 163 -11.05 -3.78 -12.28
C LYS A 163 -10.34 -5.05 -11.82
N MET A 164 -9.34 -4.91 -10.97
CA MET A 164 -8.45 -6.01 -10.61
C MET A 164 -8.63 -6.51 -9.19
N VAL A 165 -8.96 -5.63 -8.26
CA VAL A 165 -8.99 -5.94 -6.82
C VAL A 165 -10.42 -6.24 -6.39
N ASP A 166 -10.64 -7.40 -5.78
CA ASP A 166 -11.94 -7.87 -5.30
C ASP A 166 -12.08 -7.80 -3.78
N GLY A 167 -10.98 -7.53 -3.08
CA GLY A 167 -10.95 -7.34 -1.63
C GLY A 167 -9.68 -6.59 -1.21
N LEU A 168 -9.75 -5.92 -0.07
CA LEU A 168 -8.68 -5.07 0.43
C LEU A 168 -8.44 -5.30 1.92
N ILE A 169 -7.19 -5.60 2.28
CA ILE A 169 -6.71 -5.53 3.66
C ILE A 169 -5.93 -4.23 3.82
N THR A 170 -6.35 -3.39 4.77
CA THR A 170 -5.73 -2.07 4.97
C THR A 170 -5.84 -1.62 6.41
N ASN A 171 -4.98 -0.68 6.84
CA ASN A 171 -5.09 -0.02 8.14
C ASN A 171 -6.28 0.96 8.17
N PHE A 172 -6.61 1.47 9.36
CA PHE A 172 -7.47 2.63 9.52
C PHE A 172 -6.69 3.90 9.23
N HIS A 173 -7.19 4.74 8.32
CA HIS A 173 -6.49 5.92 7.79
C HIS A 173 -6.99 7.22 8.40
N GLN A 174 -6.18 8.28 8.28
CA GLN A 174 -6.53 9.63 8.73
C GLN A 174 -7.67 10.23 7.89
N PRO A 175 -8.50 11.08 8.50
CA PRO A 175 -9.42 11.94 7.75
C PRO A 175 -8.68 12.76 6.70
N LYS A 176 -9.35 13.06 5.59
CA LYS A 176 -8.82 13.86 4.47
C LYS A 176 -7.56 13.27 3.82
N SER A 177 -7.23 12.00 4.03
CA SER A 177 -6.13 11.34 3.34
C SER A 177 -6.58 10.72 2.02
N THR A 178 -5.69 10.67 1.03
CA THR A 178 -5.92 9.94 -0.24
C THR A 178 -6.22 8.46 0.00
N LEU A 179 -5.68 7.90 1.08
CA LEU A 179 -5.89 6.52 1.51
C LEU A 179 -7.34 6.28 1.97
N LEU A 180 -7.90 7.18 2.78
CA LEU A 180 -9.31 7.09 3.18
C LEU A 180 -10.24 7.28 1.98
N MET A 181 -9.89 8.12 1.02
CA MET A 181 -10.62 8.29 -0.23
C MET A 181 -10.70 6.98 -1.02
N MET A 182 -9.56 6.29 -1.18
CA MET A 182 -9.51 4.98 -1.85
C MET A 182 -10.38 3.94 -1.13
N VAL A 183 -10.28 3.85 0.19
CA VAL A 183 -11.07 2.92 0.99
C VAL A 183 -12.56 3.22 0.85
N SER A 184 -12.95 4.51 0.81
CA SER A 184 -14.33 4.94 0.58
C SER A 184 -14.81 4.67 -0.85
N ALA A 185 -13.90 4.59 -1.82
CA ALA A 185 -14.23 4.16 -3.18
C ALA A 185 -14.40 2.64 -3.27
N PHE A 186 -13.68 1.88 -2.43
CA PHE A 186 -13.74 0.42 -2.42
C PHE A 186 -15.03 -0.13 -1.79
N ALA A 187 -15.49 0.53 -0.74
CA ALA A 187 -16.79 0.28 -0.12
C ALA A 187 -17.55 1.59 0.00
N ASP A 188 -18.85 1.51 0.14
CA ASP A 188 -19.70 2.71 0.29
C ASP A 188 -19.19 3.64 1.40
N PRO A 189 -19.09 4.98 1.16
CA PRO A 189 -18.56 5.94 2.12
C PRO A 189 -19.28 5.93 3.48
N ASP A 190 -20.59 5.65 3.52
CA ASP A 190 -21.34 5.61 4.77
C ASP A 190 -21.08 4.31 5.53
N LEU A 191 -20.88 3.20 4.81
CA LEU A 191 -20.41 1.94 5.41
C LEU A 191 -19.03 2.12 6.05
N ILE A 192 -18.09 2.79 5.37
CA ILE A 192 -16.77 3.08 5.92
C ILE A 192 -16.87 3.98 7.15
N LYS A 193 -17.68 5.04 7.13
CA LYS A 193 -17.92 5.88 8.32
C LYS A 193 -18.48 5.07 9.48
N LYS A 194 -19.42 4.15 9.22
CA LYS A 194 -19.96 3.25 10.23
C LYS A 194 -18.88 2.34 10.81
N ALA A 195 -18.08 1.69 9.97
CA ALA A 195 -16.97 0.83 10.38
C ALA A 195 -15.95 1.59 11.25
N TYR A 196 -15.60 2.82 10.89
CA TYR A 196 -14.69 3.67 11.67
C TYR A 196 -15.27 4.09 13.02
N ARG A 197 -16.59 4.36 13.10
CA ARG A 197 -17.26 4.61 14.38
C ARG A 197 -17.23 3.39 15.29
N GLU A 198 -17.54 2.22 14.74
CA GLU A 198 -17.49 0.97 15.51
C GLU A 198 -16.06 0.62 15.94
N ALA A 199 -15.06 0.83 15.07
CA ALA A 199 -13.66 0.62 15.43
C ALA A 199 -13.24 1.51 16.62
N LYS A 200 -13.59 2.81 16.59
CA LYS A 200 -13.34 3.72 17.72
C LYS A 200 -14.03 3.27 19.00
N LYS A 201 -15.30 2.88 18.92
CA LYS A 201 -16.10 2.41 20.06
C LYS A 201 -15.49 1.16 20.72
N ASN A 202 -14.87 0.30 19.90
CA ASN A 202 -14.25 -0.94 20.35
C ASN A 202 -12.73 -0.82 20.57
N ASN A 203 -12.20 0.39 20.68
CA ASN A 203 -10.80 0.69 20.99
C ASN A 203 -9.78 0.10 19.98
N TYR A 204 -10.16 -0.03 18.72
CA TYR A 204 -9.19 -0.36 17.66
C TYR A 204 -8.16 0.74 17.52
N ARG A 205 -6.91 0.34 17.29
CA ARG A 205 -5.81 1.26 17.04
C ARG A 205 -5.79 1.68 15.59
N PHE A 206 -5.43 2.92 15.34
CA PHE A 206 -5.43 3.52 14.02
C PHE A 206 -4.01 3.72 13.51
N LEU A 207 -3.90 3.95 12.18
CA LEU A 207 -2.69 4.32 11.46
C LEU A 207 -1.69 3.16 11.32
N SER A 208 -0.41 3.48 11.05
CA SER A 208 0.62 2.52 10.61
C SER A 208 0.86 1.34 11.55
N TYR A 209 0.92 1.59 12.86
CA TYR A 209 1.07 0.54 13.86
C TYR A 209 -0.25 0.14 14.53
N GLY A 210 -1.35 0.59 13.95
CA GLY A 210 -2.69 0.24 14.40
C GLY A 210 -3.17 -1.08 13.82
N ASP A 211 -4.46 -1.30 14.01
CA ASP A 211 -5.13 -2.51 13.54
C ASP A 211 -5.49 -2.39 12.05
N ALA A 212 -5.92 -3.50 11.45
CA ALA A 212 -6.34 -3.56 10.06
C ALA A 212 -7.80 -3.96 9.93
N MET A 213 -8.38 -3.64 8.77
CA MET A 213 -9.69 -4.10 8.35
C MET A 213 -9.58 -4.88 7.04
N LEU A 214 -10.44 -5.87 6.86
CA LEU A 214 -10.67 -6.58 5.60
C LEU A 214 -12.00 -6.11 5.01
N ILE A 215 -11.96 -5.69 3.75
CA ILE A 215 -13.12 -5.29 2.95
C ILE A 215 -13.26 -6.29 1.79
N ILE A 216 -14.43 -6.92 1.63
CA ILE A 216 -14.71 -7.98 0.64
C ILE A 216 -16.09 -7.83 0.03
#